data_b434f180fcf0906545281ab2d8127923
#
_entry.id   b434f180fcf0906545281ab2d8127923
#
_cell.length_a   1.000
_cell.length_b   1.000
_cell.length_c   1.000
_cell.angle_alpha   90.00
_cell.angle_beta   90.00
_cell.angle_gamma   90.00
#
_symmetry.space_group_name_H-M   'P 1'
#
loop_
_entity.id
_entity.type
_entity.pdbx_description
1 polymer ?
#
loop_
_entity_poly.entity_id
_entity_poly.type
_entity_poly.pdbx_seq_one_letter_code
_entity_poly.pdbx_strand_id
1 'polypeptide(L)'
;MCPDIIKRYNMALRNIREFGDPVLRKECKTIDKVTDRIRILADDMLDTMYESQGVGLAAPQVGILKRLVVIDIGEGPVVMLNPVITASSGEQTDIEGCLSYPGKGGNVTRPMYVTVEFDDLEMNRQVLETEGLMARAVCHELDHLEGVLYIDKVSGDIVDMKAEEEE
;
A
#
# COMPACT_ATOMS: atom_id res chain seq x y z
N MET A 1 26.02 3.66 23.91
CA MET A 1 25.61 2.89 22.73
C MET A 1 24.27 3.43 22.28
N CYS A 2 24.20 3.98 21.08
CA CYS A 2 22.98 4.61 20.56
C CYS A 2 21.95 3.54 20.22
N PRO A 3 20.72 3.59 20.74
CA PRO A 3 19.70 2.57 20.45
C PRO A 3 19.31 2.47 18.97
N ASP A 4 19.63 3.48 18.17
CA ASP A 4 19.29 3.53 16.75
C ASP A 4 20.17 2.64 15.86
N ILE A 5 21.33 2.18 16.37
CA ILE A 5 22.24 1.32 15.61
C ILE A 5 21.75 -0.13 15.59
N ILE A 6 21.06 -0.56 16.65
CA ILE A 6 20.57 -1.96 16.75
C ILE A 6 19.36 -2.20 15.82
N LYS A 7 18.54 -1.17 15.57
CA LYS A 7 17.41 -1.28 14.65
C LYS A 7 17.81 -1.48 13.18
N ARG A 8 19.00 -1.02 12.78
CA ARG A 8 19.47 -1.16 11.40
C ARG A 8 19.95 -2.56 11.01
N TYR A 9 20.24 -3.41 11.99
CA TYR A 9 20.72 -4.78 11.73
C TYR A 9 19.62 -5.85 11.68
N ASN A 10 18.37 -5.48 11.98
CA ASN A 10 17.22 -6.40 11.96
C ASN A 10 16.17 -6.03 10.91
N MET A 11 16.61 -5.48 9.77
CA MET A 11 15.70 -5.26 8.63
C MET A 11 15.30 -6.62 8.05
N ALA A 12 14.07 -7.03 8.32
CA ALA A 12 13.49 -8.21 7.69
C ALA A 12 12.68 -7.76 6.47
N LEU A 13 13.23 -8.03 5.27
CA LEU A 13 12.48 -7.87 4.03
C LEU A 13 11.50 -9.04 3.89
N ARG A 14 10.27 -8.73 3.51
CA ARG A 14 9.25 -9.74 3.27
C ARG A 14 9.13 -10.04 1.78
N ASN A 15 8.73 -11.26 1.46
CA ASN A 15 8.50 -11.66 0.07
C ASN A 15 7.18 -11.09 -0.41
N ILE A 16 7.22 -10.29 -1.48
CA ILE A 16 6.02 -9.77 -2.11
C ILE A 16 5.37 -10.88 -2.93
N ARG A 17 4.10 -11.17 -2.64
CA ARG A 17 3.28 -12.12 -3.37
C ARG A 17 2.88 -11.52 -4.71
N GLU A 18 2.91 -12.31 -5.75
CA GLU A 18 2.61 -11.86 -7.12
C GLU A 18 1.21 -12.28 -7.55
N PHE A 19 0.67 -11.61 -8.56
CA PHE A 19 -0.63 -11.93 -9.15
C PHE A 19 -0.67 -13.41 -9.56
N GLY A 20 -1.78 -14.05 -9.24
CA GLY A 20 -1.95 -15.50 -9.31
C GLY A 20 -1.88 -16.19 -7.96
N ASP A 21 -1.25 -15.56 -6.96
CA ASP A 21 -1.30 -16.07 -5.58
C ASP A 21 -2.71 -15.84 -5.00
N PRO A 22 -3.39 -16.90 -4.53
CA PRO A 22 -4.75 -16.78 -4.00
C PRO A 22 -4.87 -15.83 -2.82
N VAL A 23 -3.79 -15.56 -2.05
CA VAL A 23 -3.83 -14.67 -0.90
C VAL A 23 -4.24 -13.25 -1.28
N LEU A 24 -3.93 -12.81 -2.51
CA LEU A 24 -4.24 -11.47 -3.00
C LEU A 24 -5.74 -11.26 -3.27
N ARG A 25 -6.52 -12.33 -3.32
CA ARG A 25 -7.98 -12.29 -3.55
C ARG A 25 -8.80 -12.45 -2.28
N LYS A 26 -8.16 -12.50 -1.13
CA LYS A 26 -8.84 -12.68 0.15
C LYS A 26 -9.07 -11.34 0.84
N GLU A 27 -10.16 -11.27 1.60
CA GLU A 27 -10.46 -10.14 2.47
C GLU A 27 -9.57 -10.17 3.72
N CYS A 28 -9.22 -9.00 4.21
CA CYS A 28 -8.39 -8.83 5.39
C CYS A 28 -9.24 -8.57 6.63
N LYS A 29 -8.70 -9.00 7.78
CA LYS A 29 -9.36 -8.85 9.09
C LYS A 29 -8.94 -7.54 9.77
N THR A 30 -9.89 -6.95 10.49
CA THR A 30 -9.66 -5.81 11.36
C THR A 30 -8.60 -6.11 12.41
N ILE A 31 -7.76 -5.12 12.70
CA ILE A 31 -6.76 -5.15 13.76
C ILE A 31 -7.39 -4.50 14.99
N ASP A 32 -7.59 -5.27 16.05
CA ASP A 32 -8.22 -4.78 17.29
C ASP A 32 -7.19 -4.24 18.29
N LYS A 33 -5.94 -4.68 18.16
CA LYS A 33 -4.87 -4.36 19.09
C LYS A 33 -3.53 -4.32 18.38
N VAL A 34 -2.73 -3.30 18.69
CA VAL A 34 -1.35 -3.19 18.21
C VAL A 34 -0.43 -3.99 19.13
N THR A 35 -0.01 -5.14 18.63
CA THR A 35 0.98 -6.01 19.29
C THR A 35 2.37 -5.70 18.75
N ASP A 36 3.41 -6.25 19.38
CA ASP A 36 4.77 -6.16 18.85
C ASP A 36 4.88 -6.73 17.44
N ARG A 37 4.12 -7.79 17.14
CA ARG A 37 4.07 -8.38 15.78
C ARG A 37 3.51 -7.40 14.75
N ILE A 38 2.50 -6.62 15.11
CA ILE A 38 1.93 -5.59 14.22
C ILE A 38 2.94 -4.48 13.97
N ARG A 39 3.67 -4.04 15.00
CA ARG A 39 4.73 -3.02 14.85
C ARG A 39 5.86 -3.53 13.96
N ILE A 40 6.30 -4.76 14.16
CA ILE A 40 7.32 -5.41 13.33
C ILE A 40 6.82 -5.54 11.88
N LEU A 41 5.59 -5.97 11.69
CA LEU A 41 4.98 -6.09 10.36
C LEU A 41 4.96 -4.74 9.64
N ALA A 42 4.56 -3.67 10.31
CA ALA A 42 4.54 -2.33 9.73
C ALA A 42 5.94 -1.87 9.33
N ASP A 43 6.94 -2.07 10.18
CA ASP A 43 8.33 -1.73 9.90
C ASP A 43 8.89 -2.55 8.72
N ASP A 44 8.64 -3.85 8.70
CA ASP A 44 9.07 -4.75 7.62
C ASP A 44 8.39 -4.37 6.28
N MET A 45 7.12 -3.99 6.32
CA MET A 45 6.39 -3.55 5.13
C MET A 45 6.96 -2.25 4.57
N LEU A 46 7.30 -1.28 5.43
CA LEU A 46 7.96 -0.04 5.00
C LEU A 46 9.32 -0.33 4.35
N ASP A 47 10.15 -1.14 4.99
CA ASP A 47 11.46 -1.51 4.45
C ASP A 47 11.33 -2.26 3.11
N THR A 48 10.38 -3.17 3.01
CA THR A 48 10.10 -3.92 1.78
C THR A 48 9.61 -2.99 0.66
N MET A 49 8.73 -2.06 0.98
CA MET A 49 8.22 -1.06 0.04
C MET A 49 9.36 -0.18 -0.50
N TYR A 50 10.23 0.34 0.38
CA TYR A 50 11.34 1.19 -0.02
C TYR A 50 12.36 0.43 -0.87
N GLU A 51 12.73 -0.78 -0.46
CA GLU A 51 13.66 -1.63 -1.22
C GLU A 51 13.12 -1.94 -2.63
N SER A 52 11.81 -2.11 -2.76
CA SER A 52 11.14 -2.38 -4.04
C SER A 52 10.79 -1.11 -4.82
N GLN A 53 11.16 0.07 -4.32
CA GLN A 53 10.89 1.36 -4.95
C GLN A 53 9.38 1.63 -5.18
N GLY A 54 8.55 1.12 -4.27
CA GLY A 54 7.11 1.35 -4.29
C GLY A 54 6.71 2.57 -3.48
N VAL A 55 5.50 3.05 -3.71
CA VAL A 55 4.88 4.15 -2.95
C VAL A 55 3.85 3.67 -1.94
N GLY A 56 3.43 2.43 -2.04
CA GLY A 56 2.47 1.81 -1.14
C GLY A 56 2.61 0.29 -1.10
N LEU A 57 2.19 -0.30 0.00
CA LEU A 57 2.16 -1.75 0.20
C LEU A 57 1.07 -2.11 1.19
N ALA A 58 0.28 -3.12 0.89
CA ALA A 58 -0.76 -3.66 1.76
C ALA A 58 -0.34 -5.02 2.32
N ALA A 59 -0.78 -5.33 3.53
CA ALA A 59 -0.38 -6.56 4.23
C ALA A 59 -0.63 -7.86 3.46
N PRO A 60 -1.75 -8.03 2.71
CA PRO A 60 -1.92 -9.24 1.92
C PRO A 60 -0.84 -9.46 0.86
N GLN A 61 -0.20 -8.40 0.38
CA GLN A 61 0.91 -8.50 -0.57
C GLN A 61 2.16 -9.17 0.03
N VAL A 62 2.26 -9.22 1.34
CA VAL A 62 3.30 -9.99 2.06
C VAL A 62 2.72 -11.23 2.76
N GLY A 63 1.52 -11.65 2.38
CA GLY A 63 0.88 -12.87 2.83
C GLY A 63 0.14 -12.77 4.16
N ILE A 64 -0.08 -11.58 4.68
CA ILE A 64 -0.73 -11.34 5.97
C ILE A 64 -2.12 -10.71 5.74
N LEU A 65 -3.17 -11.41 6.16
CA LEU A 65 -4.55 -10.99 5.92
C LEU A 65 -5.07 -10.09 7.04
N LYS A 66 -4.45 -8.95 7.20
CA LYS A 66 -4.81 -7.90 8.17
C LYS A 66 -4.97 -6.55 7.48
N ARG A 67 -5.88 -5.74 8.01
CA ARG A 67 -6.16 -4.41 7.47
C ARG A 67 -5.06 -3.41 7.86
N LEU A 68 -3.91 -3.56 7.22
CA LEU A 68 -2.73 -2.73 7.41
C LEU A 68 -2.16 -2.34 6.05
N VAL A 69 -1.96 -1.04 5.83
CA VAL A 69 -1.27 -0.51 4.66
C VAL A 69 -0.21 0.50 5.07
N VAL A 70 0.83 0.61 4.25
CA VAL A 70 1.87 1.63 4.39
C VAL A 70 1.98 2.39 3.08
N ILE A 71 2.16 3.70 3.14
CA ILE A 71 2.26 4.60 1.99
C ILE A 71 3.31 5.66 2.26
N ASP A 72 4.16 5.93 1.27
CA ASP A 72 5.06 7.08 1.26
C ASP A 72 5.24 7.55 -0.19
N ILE A 73 4.69 8.71 -0.51
CA ILE A 73 4.81 9.33 -1.85
C ILE A 73 5.97 10.34 -1.92
N GLY A 74 6.85 10.37 -0.91
CA GLY A 74 7.96 11.31 -0.80
C GLY A 74 7.75 12.39 0.26
N GLU A 75 6.66 12.32 1.02
CA GLU A 75 6.28 13.28 2.08
C GLU A 75 6.38 12.67 3.48
N GLY A 76 6.99 11.51 3.60
CA GLY A 76 7.11 10.72 4.82
C GLY A 76 6.14 9.55 4.88
N PRO A 77 6.48 8.52 5.68
CA PRO A 77 5.67 7.32 5.75
C PRO A 77 4.37 7.54 6.52
N VAL A 78 3.30 6.93 6.02
CA VAL A 78 2.02 6.83 6.72
C VAL A 78 1.69 5.36 6.90
N VAL A 79 1.42 4.96 8.13
CA VAL A 79 0.98 3.61 8.49
C VAL A 79 -0.50 3.68 8.86
N MET A 80 -1.34 2.92 8.16
CA MET A 80 -2.78 2.95 8.36
C MET A 80 -3.29 1.58 8.79
N LEU A 81 -3.90 1.51 9.96
CA LEU A 81 -4.62 0.34 10.46
C LEU A 81 -6.12 0.58 10.29
N ASN A 82 -6.84 -0.43 9.83
CA ASN A 82 -8.29 -0.38 9.65
C ASN A 82 -8.77 0.84 8.84
N PRO A 83 -8.13 1.15 7.70
CA PRO A 83 -8.49 2.34 6.94
C PRO A 83 -9.86 2.20 6.27
N VAL A 84 -10.57 3.32 6.20
CA VAL A 84 -11.87 3.44 5.53
C VAL A 84 -11.92 4.75 4.78
N ILE A 85 -12.33 4.71 3.51
CA ILE A 85 -12.62 5.93 2.75
C ILE A 85 -13.99 6.44 3.17
N THR A 86 -14.05 7.68 3.69
CA THR A 86 -15.28 8.31 4.18
C THR A 86 -15.87 9.33 3.22
N ALA A 87 -15.07 9.86 2.31
CA ALA A 87 -15.51 10.76 1.25
C ALA A 87 -14.59 10.69 0.06
N SER A 88 -15.15 10.88 -1.12
CA SER A 88 -14.37 10.96 -2.35
C SER A 88 -15.07 11.84 -3.37
N SER A 89 -14.30 12.52 -4.22
CA SER A 89 -14.82 13.38 -5.29
C SER A 89 -13.81 13.55 -6.40
N GLY A 90 -14.31 14.01 -7.54
CA GLY A 90 -13.49 14.22 -8.73
C GLY A 90 -13.01 12.92 -9.34
N GLU A 91 -12.29 13.03 -10.43
CA GLU A 91 -11.70 11.90 -11.16
C GLU A 91 -10.31 12.26 -11.66
N GLN A 92 -9.46 11.25 -11.70
CA GLN A 92 -8.16 11.27 -12.35
C GLN A 92 -7.91 9.94 -13.03
N THR A 93 -7.32 9.98 -14.20
CA THR A 93 -6.94 8.77 -14.93
C THR A 93 -5.44 8.82 -15.21
N ASP A 94 -4.73 7.78 -14.81
CA ASP A 94 -3.30 7.67 -15.04
C ASP A 94 -2.89 6.19 -15.04
N ILE A 95 -1.66 5.93 -15.47
CA ILE A 95 -1.08 4.60 -15.43
C ILE A 95 -0.80 4.22 -13.97
N GLU A 96 -1.30 3.07 -13.58
CA GLU A 96 -1.10 2.49 -12.26
C GLU A 96 -0.37 1.17 -12.42
N GLY A 97 0.57 0.91 -11.51
CA GLY A 97 1.28 -0.36 -11.41
C GLY A 97 1.13 -0.93 -10.01
N CYS A 98 1.69 -2.11 -9.78
CA CYS A 98 1.63 -2.77 -8.49
C CYS A 98 2.90 -3.60 -8.26
N LEU A 99 3.45 -3.56 -7.05
CA LEU A 99 4.60 -4.37 -6.67
C LEU A 99 4.32 -5.89 -6.81
N SER A 100 3.05 -6.29 -6.73
CA SER A 100 2.62 -7.68 -6.96
C SER A 100 2.51 -8.06 -8.45
N TYR A 101 2.69 -7.11 -9.35
CA TYR A 101 2.71 -7.35 -10.80
C TYR A 101 3.85 -6.56 -11.45
N PRO A 102 5.09 -7.01 -11.24
CA PRO A 102 6.28 -6.26 -11.68
C PRO A 102 6.30 -6.01 -13.19
N GLY A 103 6.72 -4.82 -13.58
CA GLY A 103 6.93 -4.45 -14.97
C GLY A 103 5.67 -4.23 -15.80
N LYS A 104 4.50 -4.25 -15.18
CA LYS A 104 3.20 -4.05 -15.83
C LYS A 104 2.48 -2.84 -15.28
N GLY A 105 1.61 -2.26 -16.08
CA GLY A 105 0.75 -1.16 -15.68
C GLY A 105 -0.42 -0.99 -16.63
N GLY A 106 -1.37 -0.16 -16.24
CA GLY A 106 -2.53 0.15 -17.05
C GLY A 106 -3.25 1.39 -16.53
N ASN A 107 -4.06 2.01 -17.39
CA ASN A 107 -4.82 3.19 -17.03
C ASN A 107 -5.94 2.84 -16.06
N VAL A 108 -5.96 3.51 -14.93
CA VAL A 108 -7.00 3.35 -13.90
C VAL A 108 -7.56 4.73 -13.54
N THR A 109 -8.87 4.83 -13.53
CA THR A 109 -9.58 6.02 -13.06
C THR A 109 -9.83 5.88 -11.56
N ARG A 110 -9.39 6.90 -10.81
CA ARG A 110 -9.54 6.99 -9.35
C ARG A 110 -10.16 8.33 -8.98
N PRO A 111 -10.76 8.48 -7.80
CA PRO A 111 -11.10 9.80 -7.29
C PRO A 111 -9.87 10.72 -7.22
N MET A 112 -10.06 12.00 -7.53
CA MET A 112 -9.01 13.02 -7.38
C MET A 112 -8.79 13.36 -5.91
N TYR A 113 -9.87 13.40 -5.12
CA TYR A 113 -9.88 13.74 -3.70
C TYR A 113 -10.45 12.58 -2.91
N VAL A 114 -9.75 12.19 -1.84
CA VAL A 114 -10.16 11.10 -0.97
C VAL A 114 -9.91 11.51 0.48
N THR A 115 -10.94 11.37 1.31
CA THR A 115 -10.79 11.44 2.76
C THR A 115 -10.75 10.02 3.31
N VAL A 116 -9.71 9.69 4.05
CA VAL A 116 -9.53 8.38 4.67
C VAL A 116 -9.43 8.53 6.18
N GLU A 117 -10.12 7.66 6.91
CA GLU A 117 -9.98 7.51 8.35
C GLU A 117 -9.28 6.19 8.66
N PHE A 118 -8.40 6.22 9.62
CA PHE A 118 -7.63 5.03 10.01
C PHE A 118 -7.15 5.13 11.46
N ASP A 119 -6.75 4.01 12.03
CA ASP A 119 -6.05 3.98 13.31
C ASP A 119 -4.55 4.05 13.05
N ASP A 120 -3.85 4.86 13.85
CA ASP A 120 -2.40 4.86 13.87
C ASP A 120 -1.85 3.72 14.76
N LEU A 121 -0.54 3.61 14.89
CA LEU A 121 0.09 2.56 15.70
C LEU A 121 -0.16 2.73 17.22
N GLU A 122 -0.70 3.86 17.64
CA GLU A 122 -1.14 4.10 19.03
C GLU A 122 -2.65 3.85 19.17
N MET A 123 -3.31 3.34 18.12
CA MET A 123 -4.76 3.13 18.05
C MET A 123 -5.58 4.43 18.21
N ASN A 124 -4.99 5.55 17.87
CA ASN A 124 -5.70 6.81 17.77
C ASN A 124 -6.29 6.98 16.36
N ARG A 125 -7.58 7.33 16.30
CA ARG A 125 -8.26 7.53 15.02
C ARG A 125 -7.78 8.81 14.37
N GLN A 126 -7.31 8.70 13.13
CA GLN A 126 -6.81 9.79 12.31
C GLN A 126 -7.74 10.01 11.12
N VAL A 127 -7.82 11.26 10.67
CA VAL A 127 -8.51 11.63 9.42
C VAL A 127 -7.49 12.31 8.53
N LEU A 128 -7.36 11.84 7.31
CA LEU A 128 -6.44 12.40 6.33
C LEU A 128 -7.19 12.75 5.04
N GLU A 129 -7.12 14.03 4.65
CA GLU A 129 -7.61 14.50 3.36
C GLU A 129 -6.48 14.40 2.34
N THR A 130 -6.74 13.71 1.23
CA THR A 130 -5.73 13.42 0.21
C THR A 130 -6.20 13.86 -1.17
N GLU A 131 -5.25 14.11 -2.06
CA GLU A 131 -5.51 14.43 -3.46
C GLU A 131 -4.43 13.82 -4.37
N GLY A 132 -4.73 13.70 -5.65
CA GLY A 132 -3.76 13.31 -6.66
C GLY A 132 -3.15 11.93 -6.41
N LEU A 133 -1.82 11.87 -6.38
CA LEU A 133 -1.08 10.60 -6.21
C LEU A 133 -1.38 9.94 -4.88
N MET A 134 -1.48 10.71 -3.78
CA MET A 134 -1.80 10.14 -2.47
C MET A 134 -3.21 9.53 -2.47
N ALA A 135 -4.20 10.21 -3.05
CA ALA A 135 -5.55 9.67 -3.19
C ALA A 135 -5.56 8.37 -4.01
N ARG A 136 -4.80 8.30 -5.10
CA ARG A 136 -4.62 7.10 -5.91
C ARG A 136 -4.02 5.97 -5.10
N ALA A 137 -2.95 6.25 -4.38
CA ALA A 137 -2.26 5.26 -3.54
C ALA A 137 -3.18 4.71 -2.46
N VAL A 138 -3.93 5.57 -1.77
CA VAL A 138 -4.92 5.14 -0.77
C VAL A 138 -5.94 4.18 -1.38
N CYS A 139 -6.54 4.54 -2.50
CA CYS A 139 -7.53 3.69 -3.18
C CYS A 139 -6.94 2.33 -3.59
N HIS A 140 -5.74 2.34 -4.17
CA HIS A 140 -5.04 1.12 -4.60
C HIS A 140 -4.78 0.18 -3.43
N GLU A 141 -4.24 0.71 -2.33
CA GLU A 141 -3.89 -0.12 -1.16
C GLU A 141 -5.13 -0.62 -0.40
N LEU A 142 -6.17 0.20 -0.29
CA LEU A 142 -7.41 -0.24 0.35
C LEU A 142 -8.12 -1.30 -0.48
N ASP A 143 -8.04 -1.24 -1.80
CA ASP A 143 -8.56 -2.30 -2.67
C ASP A 143 -7.91 -3.66 -2.34
N HIS A 144 -6.61 -3.70 -2.10
CA HIS A 144 -5.93 -4.93 -1.69
C HIS A 144 -6.53 -5.57 -0.44
N LEU A 145 -7.02 -4.75 0.50
CA LEU A 145 -7.63 -5.25 1.73
C LEU A 145 -8.97 -5.96 1.49
N GLU A 146 -9.59 -5.70 0.34
CA GLU A 146 -10.85 -6.32 -0.11
C GLU A 146 -10.63 -7.39 -1.19
N GLY A 147 -9.38 -7.75 -1.49
CA GLY A 147 -9.06 -8.71 -2.53
C GLY A 147 -9.25 -8.17 -3.96
N VAL A 148 -9.25 -6.86 -4.13
CA VAL A 148 -9.38 -6.17 -5.42
C VAL A 148 -8.03 -5.73 -5.91
N LEU A 149 -7.74 -6.00 -7.18
CA LEU A 149 -6.48 -5.65 -7.83
C LEU A 149 -6.73 -4.58 -8.89
N TYR A 150 -5.71 -3.76 -9.19
CA TYR A 150 -5.87 -2.68 -10.17
C TYR A 150 -6.26 -3.19 -11.56
N ILE A 151 -5.85 -4.40 -11.91
CA ILE A 151 -6.24 -5.04 -13.19
C ILE A 151 -7.74 -5.21 -13.35
N ASP A 152 -8.48 -5.26 -12.25
CA ASP A 152 -9.93 -5.33 -12.26
C ASP A 152 -10.57 -3.99 -12.69
N LYS A 153 -9.80 -2.91 -12.64
CA LYS A 153 -10.24 -1.53 -12.88
C LYS A 153 -9.55 -0.86 -14.08
N VAL A 154 -8.63 -1.55 -14.72
CA VAL A 154 -7.92 -1.01 -15.89
C VAL A 154 -8.88 -0.77 -17.05
N SER A 155 -8.80 0.42 -17.65
CA SER A 155 -9.42 0.74 -18.91
C SER A 155 -8.40 0.58 -20.05
N GLY A 156 -8.74 -0.22 -21.05
CA GLY A 156 -7.82 -0.59 -22.12
C GLY A 156 -6.90 -1.74 -21.74
N ASP A 157 -5.75 -1.79 -22.38
CA ASP A 157 -4.81 -2.90 -22.24
C ASP A 157 -3.80 -2.67 -21.10
N ILE A 158 -3.36 -3.77 -20.50
CA ILE A 158 -2.19 -3.77 -19.62
C ILE A 158 -0.95 -3.68 -20.50
N VAL A 159 -0.04 -2.76 -20.15
CA VAL A 159 1.15 -2.47 -20.92
C VAL A 159 2.41 -2.82 -20.15
N ASP A 160 3.49 -3.07 -20.88
CA ASP A 160 4.82 -3.22 -20.29
C ASP A 160 5.36 -1.85 -19.88
N MET A 161 5.72 -1.72 -18.62
CA MET A 161 6.42 -0.57 -18.10
C MET A 161 7.91 -0.85 -18.20
N LYS A 162 8.56 -0.36 -19.29
CA LYS A 162 10.01 -0.44 -19.41
C LYS A 162 10.63 0.53 -18.40
N ALA A 163 11.66 0.05 -17.68
CA ALA A 163 12.57 0.96 -17.02
C ALA A 163 13.11 1.90 -18.08
N GLU A 164 13.07 3.22 -17.87
CA GLU A 164 13.81 4.15 -18.70
C GLU A 164 15.27 3.75 -18.56
N GLU A 165 15.85 3.24 -19.65
CA GLU A 165 17.29 3.09 -19.74
C GLU A 165 17.84 4.52 -19.72
N GLU A 166 18.53 4.86 -18.65
CA GLU A 166 19.34 6.08 -18.62
C GLU A 166 20.40 5.93 -19.71
N GLU A 167 20.26 6.71 -20.77
CA GLU A 167 21.33 6.93 -21.73
C GLU A 167 22.43 7.80 -21.12
#